data_2954fd2b0558f7e58e822461d8305193
#
_entry.id   2954fd2b0558f7e58e822461d8305193
#
_cell.length_a   1.000
_cell.length_b   1.000
_cell.length_c   1.000
_cell.angle_alpha   90.00
_cell.angle_beta   90.00
_cell.angle_gamma   90.00
#
_symmetry.space_group_name_H-M   'P 1'
#
loop_
_entity.id
_entity.type
_entity.pdbx_description
1 polymer ?
#
loop_
_entity_poly.entity_id
_entity_poly.type
_entity_poly.pdbx_seq_one_letter_code
_entity_poly.pdbx_strand_id
1 'polypeptide(L)'
;MTLVMSAAEREAFLAGTYVGILSVADEAGRAPLALPVWYTYEPGGEITFITGRDSRKMALIRAAGRVSLVVQEAALPYRYASVEGPVIGFEDPARPEDRRALAERYLGAEGGAEYLEATKDVAGEMVLTRVRPERWYTRDYTKQSR
;
A
#
# COMPACT_ATOMS: atom_id res chain seq x y z
N MET A 1 -22.17 -16.66 12.62
CA MET A 1 -20.82 -16.72 12.05
C MET A 1 -20.45 -15.37 11.45
N THR A 2 -19.27 -14.88 11.74
CA THR A 2 -18.80 -13.62 11.15
C THR A 2 -17.82 -13.88 10.02
N LEU A 3 -17.89 -13.06 8.97
CA LEU A 3 -16.93 -13.08 7.88
C LEU A 3 -15.81 -12.05 8.12
N VAL A 4 -15.88 -11.30 9.20
CA VAL A 4 -14.87 -10.31 9.55
C VAL A 4 -13.58 -11.03 10.00
N MET A 5 -12.44 -10.52 9.57
CA MET A 5 -11.15 -11.04 9.99
C MET A 5 -10.82 -10.61 11.42
N SER A 6 -10.18 -11.48 12.18
CA SER A 6 -9.56 -11.10 13.45
C SER A 6 -8.38 -10.17 13.18
N ALA A 7 -7.86 -9.55 14.25
CA ALA A 7 -6.68 -8.70 14.13
C ALA A 7 -5.50 -9.45 13.52
N ALA A 8 -5.22 -10.67 14.01
CA ALA A 8 -4.13 -11.47 13.47
C ALA A 8 -4.36 -11.84 12.00
N GLU A 9 -5.59 -12.18 11.65
CA GLU A 9 -5.92 -12.56 10.27
C GLU A 9 -5.75 -11.40 9.30
N ARG A 10 -6.24 -10.21 9.66
CA ARG A 10 -6.14 -9.05 8.76
C ARG A 10 -4.70 -8.59 8.59
N GLU A 11 -3.91 -8.66 9.65
CA GLU A 11 -2.49 -8.31 9.56
C GLU A 11 -1.72 -9.29 8.68
N ALA A 12 -1.98 -10.58 8.84
CA ALA A 12 -1.36 -11.61 8.00
C ALA A 12 -1.79 -11.46 6.53
N PHE A 13 -3.07 -11.16 6.30
CA PHE A 13 -3.57 -10.98 4.95
C PHE A 13 -2.92 -9.77 4.25
N LEU A 14 -2.88 -8.63 4.94
CA LEU A 14 -2.28 -7.41 4.38
C LEU A 14 -0.78 -7.60 4.11
N ALA A 15 -0.10 -8.42 4.89
CA ALA A 15 1.33 -8.71 4.70
C ALA A 15 1.62 -9.54 3.44
N GLY A 16 0.60 -10.12 2.82
CA GLY A 16 0.75 -10.84 1.56
C GLY A 16 1.15 -9.89 0.42
N THR A 17 1.66 -10.47 -0.66
CA THR A 17 2.10 -9.69 -1.81
C THR A 17 0.91 -9.44 -2.74
N TYR A 18 0.27 -8.30 -2.57
CA TYR A 18 -0.86 -7.86 -3.39
C TYR A 18 -0.58 -6.48 -3.95
N VAL A 19 -1.17 -6.18 -5.09
CA VAL A 19 -1.22 -4.79 -5.55
C VAL A 19 -2.35 -4.12 -4.78
N GLY A 20 -2.05 -3.07 -4.05
CA GLY A 20 -3.07 -2.33 -3.31
C GLY A 20 -3.66 -1.21 -4.14
N ILE A 21 -4.90 -0.83 -3.83
CA ILE A 21 -5.50 0.39 -4.39
C ILE A 21 -5.44 1.44 -3.30
N LEU A 22 -4.62 2.45 -3.52
CA LEU A 22 -4.49 3.59 -2.63
C LEU A 22 -5.55 4.62 -2.97
N SER A 23 -6.24 5.13 -1.95
CA SER A 23 -7.25 6.16 -2.13
C SER A 23 -6.92 7.34 -1.23
N VAL A 24 -6.99 8.54 -1.79
CA VAL A 24 -6.72 9.79 -1.07
C VAL A 24 -7.72 10.85 -1.47
N ALA A 25 -8.18 11.65 -0.51
CA ALA A 25 -9.12 12.73 -0.77
C ALA A 25 -8.54 13.73 -1.77
N ASP A 26 -9.36 14.13 -2.72
CA ASP A 26 -9.02 15.17 -3.66
C ASP A 26 -9.61 16.51 -3.18
N GLU A 27 -9.46 17.55 -3.97
CA GLU A 27 -10.04 18.83 -3.65
C GLU A 27 -11.57 18.78 -3.65
N ALA A 28 -12.21 19.77 -3.03
CA ALA A 28 -13.65 19.81 -2.90
C ALA A 28 -14.34 19.67 -4.26
N GLY A 29 -15.38 18.85 -4.31
CA GLY A 29 -16.12 18.60 -5.53
C GLY A 29 -15.55 17.50 -6.42
N ARG A 30 -14.39 16.94 -6.06
CA ARG A 30 -13.78 15.83 -6.79
C ARG A 30 -13.94 14.53 -6.01
N ALA A 31 -14.06 13.43 -6.75
CA ALA A 31 -13.99 12.11 -6.14
C ALA A 31 -12.56 11.86 -5.62
N PRO A 32 -12.39 11.00 -4.61
CA PRO A 32 -11.04 10.62 -4.18
C PRO A 32 -10.22 10.06 -5.34
N LEU A 33 -8.93 10.37 -5.35
CA LEU A 33 -8.01 9.75 -6.30
C LEU A 33 -7.73 8.33 -5.83
N ALA A 34 -7.90 7.34 -6.71
CA ALA A 34 -7.66 5.94 -6.40
C ALA A 34 -6.75 5.35 -7.46
N LEU A 35 -5.60 4.80 -7.04
CA LEU A 35 -4.58 4.29 -7.95
C LEU A 35 -3.94 3.04 -7.37
N PRO A 36 -3.54 2.08 -8.24
CA PRO A 36 -2.79 0.91 -7.77
C PRO A 36 -1.40 1.32 -7.30
N VAL A 37 -0.94 0.66 -6.23
CA VAL A 37 0.41 0.88 -5.69
C VAL A 37 1.00 -0.44 -5.24
N TRP A 38 2.33 -0.52 -5.30
CA TRP A 38 3.09 -1.52 -4.57
C TRP A 38 3.30 -0.98 -3.16
N TYR A 39 3.23 -1.85 -2.18
CA TYR A 39 3.42 -1.44 -0.78
C TYR A 39 4.21 -2.49 -0.01
N THR A 40 4.72 -2.11 1.15
CA THR A 40 5.26 -3.06 2.13
C THR A 40 4.47 -2.96 3.42
N TYR A 41 4.33 -4.06 4.11
CA TYR A 41 3.69 -4.12 5.40
C TYR A 41 4.13 -5.38 6.14
N GLU A 42 4.46 -5.23 7.41
CA GLU A 42 4.69 -6.36 8.33
C GLU A 42 3.65 -6.26 9.43
N PRO A 43 3.10 -7.40 9.92
CA PRO A 43 2.11 -7.39 10.99
C PRO A 43 2.53 -6.53 12.17
N GLY A 44 1.62 -5.64 12.60
CA GLY A 44 1.89 -4.71 13.69
C GLY A 44 2.67 -3.47 13.30
N GLY A 45 3.13 -3.39 12.06
CA GLY A 45 3.95 -2.27 11.58
C GLY A 45 3.20 -1.26 10.74
N GLU A 46 3.98 -0.46 10.04
CA GLU A 46 3.49 0.59 9.16
C GLU A 46 3.35 0.09 7.73
N ILE A 47 2.44 0.71 6.98
CA ILE A 47 2.36 0.52 5.54
C ILE A 47 3.30 1.53 4.91
N THR A 48 4.14 1.10 3.97
CA THR A 48 4.99 2.00 3.21
C THR A 48 4.76 1.81 1.72
N PHE A 49 4.88 2.90 0.97
CA PHE A 49 4.88 2.86 -0.49
C PHE A 49 5.75 3.99 -1.02
N ILE A 50 6.15 3.89 -2.28
CA ILE A 50 7.08 4.85 -2.88
C ILE A 50 6.43 5.46 -4.11
N THR A 51 6.46 6.79 -4.20
CA THR A 51 5.86 7.51 -5.33
C THR A 51 6.68 8.77 -5.66
N GLY A 52 6.49 9.31 -6.86
CA GLY A 52 7.22 10.49 -7.30
C GLY A 52 6.91 11.72 -6.48
N ARG A 53 7.96 12.49 -6.15
CA ARG A 53 7.85 13.71 -5.34
C ARG A 53 6.88 14.71 -5.93
N ASP A 54 6.90 14.85 -7.24
CA ASP A 54 6.12 15.89 -7.92
C ASP A 54 4.81 15.35 -8.53
N SER A 55 4.41 14.14 -8.15
CA SER A 55 3.16 13.56 -8.64
C SER A 55 1.94 14.22 -7.98
N ARG A 56 0.80 14.19 -8.70
CA ARG A 56 -0.46 14.64 -8.13
C ARG A 56 -0.82 13.85 -6.88
N LYS A 57 -0.59 12.53 -6.92
CA LYS A 57 -0.82 11.65 -5.78
C LYS A 57 -0.09 12.15 -4.53
N MET A 58 1.20 12.47 -4.65
CA MET A 58 1.97 12.98 -3.53
C MET A 58 1.43 14.31 -3.02
N ALA A 59 1.05 15.22 -3.90
CA ALA A 59 0.48 16.50 -3.50
C ALA A 59 -0.79 16.30 -2.68
N LEU A 60 -1.67 15.39 -3.11
CA LEU A 60 -2.91 15.09 -2.39
C LEU A 60 -2.65 14.39 -1.05
N ILE A 61 -1.67 13.50 -1.00
CA ILE A 61 -1.29 12.82 0.24
C ILE A 61 -0.80 13.85 1.27
N ARG A 62 0.04 14.79 0.85
CA ARG A 62 0.54 15.83 1.75
C ARG A 62 -0.59 16.73 2.26
N ALA A 63 -1.53 17.06 1.38
CA ALA A 63 -2.66 17.92 1.76
C ALA A 63 -3.65 17.23 2.68
N ALA A 64 -3.97 15.96 2.41
CA ALA A 64 -4.97 15.21 3.17
C ALA A 64 -4.44 14.68 4.50
N GLY A 65 -3.20 14.24 4.53
CA GLY A 65 -2.60 13.67 5.73
C GLY A 65 -3.13 12.30 6.14
N ARG A 66 -4.06 11.74 5.38
CA ARG A 66 -4.65 10.41 5.62
C ARG A 66 -4.92 9.76 4.27
N VAL A 67 -4.78 8.44 4.25
CA VAL A 67 -5.05 7.63 3.05
C VAL A 67 -5.76 6.34 3.45
N SER A 68 -6.35 5.68 2.48
CA SER A 68 -6.82 4.31 2.65
C SER A 68 -6.18 3.42 1.59
N LEU A 69 -6.04 2.14 1.95
CA LEU A 69 -5.49 1.12 1.06
C LEU A 69 -6.40 -0.08 1.10
N VAL A 70 -6.80 -0.59 -0.07
CA VAL A 70 -7.55 -1.84 -0.13
C VAL A 70 -6.76 -2.87 -0.91
N VAL A 71 -6.73 -4.09 -0.38
CA VAL A 71 -6.16 -5.23 -1.08
C VAL A 71 -7.23 -6.32 -1.18
N GLN A 72 -7.21 -7.08 -2.24
CA GLN A 72 -8.22 -8.09 -2.51
C GLN A 72 -7.59 -9.34 -3.11
N GLU A 73 -8.08 -10.50 -2.65
CA GLU A 73 -7.80 -11.76 -3.31
C GLU A 73 -8.59 -11.81 -4.61
N ALA A 74 -7.90 -12.01 -5.73
CA ALA A 74 -8.55 -11.99 -7.04
C ALA A 74 -9.36 -13.27 -7.32
N ALA A 75 -8.99 -14.38 -6.68
CA ALA A 75 -9.64 -15.66 -6.88
C ALA A 75 -10.75 -15.91 -5.86
N LEU A 76 -11.79 -16.63 -6.26
CA LEU A 76 -12.85 -17.06 -5.35
C LEU A 76 -12.36 -18.18 -4.43
N PRO A 77 -12.83 -18.23 -3.18
CA PRO A 77 -13.68 -17.24 -2.52
C PRO A 77 -12.89 -15.99 -2.16
N TYR A 78 -13.51 -14.82 -2.29
CA TYR A 78 -12.81 -13.57 -2.09
C TYR A 78 -12.47 -13.30 -0.63
N ARG A 79 -11.37 -12.58 -0.45
CA ARG A 79 -10.99 -11.95 0.82
C ARG A 79 -10.56 -10.55 0.50
N TYR A 80 -10.87 -9.60 1.37
CA TYR A 80 -10.33 -8.25 1.22
C TYR A 80 -10.08 -7.60 2.58
N ALA A 81 -9.15 -6.68 2.57
CA ALA A 81 -8.88 -5.80 3.70
C ALA A 81 -8.77 -4.37 3.18
N SER A 82 -9.54 -3.49 3.78
CA SER A 82 -9.45 -2.06 3.56
C SER A 82 -8.95 -1.46 4.87
N VAL A 83 -7.91 -0.65 4.80
CA VAL A 83 -7.32 -0.05 6.00
C VAL A 83 -7.06 1.42 5.74
N GLU A 84 -7.38 2.27 6.72
CA GLU A 84 -7.07 3.69 6.63
C GLU A 84 -6.25 4.14 7.82
N GLY A 85 -5.50 5.20 7.64
CA GLY A 85 -4.75 5.78 8.71
C GLY A 85 -4.01 7.04 8.32
N PRO A 86 -3.42 7.71 9.32
CA PRO A 86 -2.65 8.92 9.09
C PRO A 86 -1.32 8.63 8.41
N VAL A 87 -0.90 9.57 7.59
CA VAL A 87 0.47 9.61 7.08
C VAL A 87 1.34 10.13 8.21
N ILE A 88 2.32 9.33 8.62
CA ILE A 88 3.14 9.66 9.80
C ILE A 88 4.57 10.08 9.44
N GLY A 89 4.93 10.04 8.18
CA GLY A 89 6.26 10.50 7.78
C GLY A 89 6.57 10.21 6.33
N PHE A 90 7.62 10.87 5.87
CA PHE A 90 8.15 10.72 4.53
C PHE A 90 9.66 10.52 4.61
N GLU A 91 10.21 9.79 3.64
CA GLU A 91 11.63 9.69 3.41
C GLU A 91 11.90 10.25 2.01
N ASP A 92 12.57 11.37 1.92
CA ASP A 92 12.78 12.08 0.65
C ASP A 92 14.27 12.42 0.45
N PRO A 93 14.94 11.79 -0.50
CA PRO A 93 14.45 10.71 -1.36
C PRO A 93 14.35 9.38 -0.61
N ALA A 94 13.60 8.44 -1.17
CA ALA A 94 13.52 7.09 -0.63
C ALA A 94 14.92 6.46 -0.64
N ARG A 95 15.24 5.71 0.41
CA ARG A 95 16.55 5.07 0.52
C ARG A 95 16.70 3.94 -0.50
N PRO A 96 17.90 3.71 -1.03
CA PRO A 96 18.13 2.61 -1.98
C PRO A 96 17.68 1.25 -1.45
N GLU A 97 17.92 0.95 -0.16
CA GLU A 97 17.51 -0.32 0.44
C GLU A 97 15.99 -0.48 0.47
N ASP A 98 15.23 0.61 0.67
CA ASP A 98 13.77 0.55 0.67
C ASP A 98 13.22 0.36 -0.72
N ARG A 99 13.83 1.00 -1.72
CA ARG A 99 13.46 0.80 -3.12
C ARG A 99 13.73 -0.62 -3.56
N ARG A 100 14.86 -1.19 -3.13
CA ARG A 100 15.23 -2.57 -3.43
C ARG A 100 14.25 -3.55 -2.80
N ALA A 101 13.94 -3.37 -1.53
CA ALA A 101 13.01 -4.26 -0.81
C ALA A 101 11.64 -4.29 -1.50
N LEU A 102 11.14 -3.13 -1.90
CA LEU A 102 9.86 -3.02 -2.59
C LEU A 102 9.90 -3.72 -3.95
N ALA A 103 10.94 -3.47 -4.74
CA ALA A 103 11.08 -4.08 -6.05
C ALA A 103 11.21 -5.60 -5.97
N GLU A 104 12.01 -6.10 -5.04
CA GLU A 104 12.20 -7.55 -4.86
C GLU A 104 10.93 -8.25 -4.37
N ARG A 105 10.14 -7.58 -3.55
CA ARG A 105 8.86 -8.12 -3.06
C ARG A 105 7.93 -8.50 -4.21
N TYR A 106 7.89 -7.69 -5.26
CA TYR A 106 6.97 -7.89 -6.39
C TYR A 106 7.61 -8.59 -7.59
N LEU A 107 8.92 -8.47 -7.76
CA LEU A 107 9.61 -8.94 -8.97
C LEU A 107 10.66 -10.02 -8.71
N GLY A 108 10.94 -10.32 -7.44
CA GLY A 108 12.03 -11.22 -7.10
C GLY A 108 13.39 -10.54 -7.20
N ALA A 109 14.45 -11.22 -6.81
CA ALA A 109 15.79 -10.63 -6.76
C ALA A 109 16.27 -10.18 -8.14
N GLU A 110 16.13 -11.03 -9.15
CA GLU A 110 16.58 -10.72 -10.52
C GLU A 110 15.75 -9.61 -11.14
N GLY A 111 14.42 -9.75 -11.12
CA GLY A 111 13.50 -8.74 -11.65
C GLY A 111 13.62 -7.42 -10.92
N GLY A 112 13.82 -7.48 -9.60
CA GLY A 112 14.04 -6.28 -8.78
C GLY A 112 15.29 -5.54 -9.20
N ALA A 113 16.40 -6.26 -9.43
CA ALA A 113 17.65 -5.64 -9.89
C ALA A 113 17.47 -4.98 -11.26
N GLU A 114 16.78 -5.64 -12.17
CA GLU A 114 16.50 -5.09 -13.50
C GLU A 114 15.66 -3.81 -13.41
N TYR A 115 14.62 -3.84 -12.55
CA TYR A 115 13.76 -2.70 -12.33
C TYR A 115 14.54 -1.50 -11.76
N LEU A 116 15.40 -1.74 -10.78
CA LEU A 116 16.22 -0.68 -10.18
C LEU A 116 17.16 -0.07 -11.19
N GLU A 117 17.77 -0.87 -12.04
CA GLU A 117 18.64 -0.37 -13.10
C GLU A 117 17.85 0.46 -14.12
N ALA A 118 16.67 -0.03 -14.52
CA ALA A 118 15.82 0.66 -15.48
C ALA A 118 15.30 2.02 -14.97
N THR A 119 15.18 2.18 -13.64
CA THR A 119 14.64 3.39 -13.03
C THR A 119 15.67 4.23 -12.29
N LYS A 120 16.96 3.93 -12.45
CA LYS A 120 18.01 4.63 -11.71
C LYS A 120 18.03 6.14 -11.92
N ASP A 121 17.64 6.60 -13.10
CA ASP A 121 17.69 8.03 -13.44
C ASP A 121 16.63 8.85 -12.69
N VAL A 122 15.56 8.21 -12.20
CA VAL A 122 14.51 8.89 -11.46
C VAL A 122 14.52 8.56 -9.96
N ALA A 123 15.49 7.77 -9.52
CA ALA A 123 15.56 7.32 -8.12
C ALA A 123 15.55 8.49 -7.12
N GLY A 124 16.24 9.58 -7.42
CA GLY A 124 16.30 10.75 -6.55
C GLY A 124 15.00 11.54 -6.46
N GLU A 125 14.02 11.23 -7.32
CA GLU A 125 12.72 11.89 -7.35
C GLU A 125 11.64 11.08 -6.63
N MET A 126 12.02 9.93 -6.06
CA MET A 126 11.06 9.02 -5.41
C MET A 126 11.04 9.25 -3.91
N VAL A 127 9.84 9.24 -3.33
CA VAL A 127 9.61 9.51 -1.91
C VAL A 127 8.89 8.32 -1.29
N LEU A 128 9.38 7.85 -0.14
CA LEU A 128 8.70 6.82 0.64
C LEU A 128 7.72 7.49 1.61
N THR A 129 6.50 6.98 1.64
CA THR A 129 5.45 7.45 2.54
C THR A 129 5.15 6.36 3.56
N ARG A 130 5.01 6.76 4.84
CA ARG A 130 4.68 5.84 5.95
C ARG A 130 3.27 6.14 6.45
N VAL A 131 2.49 5.09 6.60
CA VAL A 131 1.09 5.19 7.06
C VAL A 131 0.91 4.25 8.24
N ARG A 132 0.27 4.74 9.31
CA ARG A 132 -0.08 3.92 10.46
C ARG A 132 -1.49 3.37 10.30
N PRO A 133 -1.67 2.03 10.22
CA PRO A 133 -3.02 1.45 10.16
C PRO A 133 -3.83 1.84 11.38
N GLU A 134 -5.05 2.30 11.17
CA GLU A 134 -5.91 2.78 12.25
C GLU A 134 -7.29 2.14 12.24
N ARG A 135 -7.95 2.10 11.08
CA ARG A 135 -9.29 1.53 10.95
C ARG A 135 -9.32 0.53 9.82
N TRP A 136 -9.96 -0.62 10.08
CA TRP A 136 -9.99 -1.73 9.14
C TRP A 136 -11.42 -2.11 8.79
N TYR A 137 -11.65 -2.46 7.53
CA TYR A 137 -12.86 -3.12 7.06
C TYR A 137 -12.43 -4.37 6.31
N THR A 138 -12.89 -5.53 6.77
CA THR A 138 -12.43 -6.81 6.20
C THR A 138 -13.58 -7.76 5.98
N ARG A 139 -13.40 -8.65 4.99
CA ARG A 139 -14.28 -9.78 4.77
C ARG A 139 -13.46 -10.96 4.26
N ASP A 140 -13.77 -12.11 4.80
CA ASP A 140 -13.14 -13.36 4.40
C ASP A 140 -14.24 -14.36 4.08
N TYR A 141 -14.54 -14.50 2.81
CA TYR A 141 -15.62 -15.40 2.36
C TYR A 141 -15.23 -16.87 2.42
N THR A 142 -13.94 -17.19 2.70
CA THR A 142 -13.54 -18.56 2.97
C THR A 142 -14.18 -19.10 4.25
N LYS A 143 -14.62 -18.20 5.14
CA LYS A 143 -15.27 -18.54 6.41
C LYS A 143 -16.74 -18.89 6.26
N GLN A 144 -17.30 -18.71 5.08
CA GLN A 144 -18.73 -18.97 4.86
C GLN A 144 -18.99 -20.46 4.98
N SER A 145 -20.01 -20.81 5.78
CA SER A 145 -20.41 -22.19 5.94
C SER A 145 -20.96 -22.79 4.64
N ARG A 146 -20.77 -24.09 4.49
CA ARG A 146 -21.28 -24.86 3.37
C ARG A 146 -22.34 -25.82 3.81
#